data_126ec5542116a5eab17d473c148b791d
#
_entry.id   126ec5542116a5eab17d473c148b791d
#
_cell.length_a   1.000
_cell.length_b   1.000
_cell.length_c   1.000
_cell.angle_alpha   90.00
_cell.angle_beta   90.00
_cell.angle_gamma   90.00
#
_symmetry.space_group_name_H-M   'P 1'
#
loop_
_entity.id
_entity.type
_entity.pdbx_description
1 polymer ?
#
loop_
_entity_poly.entity_id
_entity_poly.type
_entity_poly.pdbx_seq_one_letter_code
_entity_poly.pdbx_strand_id
1 'polypeptide(L)'
;GIAFHTLYAIIPLFLKQLGAPQGICLSVAGLWSILVAFPQLFTAIVGRNIIDIKRAVIGVHIFALPPIFCAGFIFAFIAPTGAYVWVFYYTCFIFYGFSIGIIIPIWTEFLHHTFSNKKRGAYLGISFAWNSIGGFIGGFAVRAILNSNIPFPQNYGWGFLIFFGCITIGTVLFMGYRINTPKTNRKERTVVDLIAETKSIIKTNTNFRNYLLARIFLTANYPAISLYAIYTQNKFGFD
;
A
#
# COMPACT_ATOMS: atom_id res chain seq x y z
N GLY A 1 8.91 2.78 0.94
CA GLY A 1 9.50 3.40 -0.24
C GLY A 1 9.53 2.48 -1.43
N ILE A 2 10.25 1.37 -1.35
CA ILE A 2 10.39 0.38 -2.43
C ILE A 2 9.03 -0.09 -2.98
N ALA A 3 8.07 -0.31 -2.11
CA ALA A 3 6.75 -0.81 -2.47
C ALA A 3 5.91 0.15 -3.32
N PHE A 4 6.01 1.44 -3.06
CA PHE A 4 5.08 2.39 -3.67
C PHE A 4 5.44 2.71 -5.13
N HIS A 5 6.72 2.76 -5.46
CA HIS A 5 7.17 3.05 -6.82
C HIS A 5 7.12 1.84 -7.75
N THR A 6 7.27 0.63 -7.20
CA THR A 6 7.17 -0.61 -7.97
C THR A 6 5.74 -0.98 -8.35
N LEU A 7 4.75 -0.58 -7.55
CA LEU A 7 3.34 -0.92 -7.74
C LEU A 7 2.78 -0.46 -9.10
N TYR A 8 3.10 0.74 -9.52
CA TYR A 8 2.45 1.33 -10.69
C TYR A 8 3.11 0.99 -12.03
N ALA A 9 4.41 0.67 -12.02
CA ALA A 9 5.15 0.37 -13.24
C ALA A 9 5.39 -1.14 -13.39
N ILE A 10 5.87 -1.79 -12.36
CA ILE A 10 6.33 -3.19 -12.43
C ILE A 10 5.16 -4.18 -12.42
N ILE A 11 4.13 -3.94 -11.61
CA ILE A 11 3.00 -4.88 -11.51
C ILE A 11 2.21 -5.03 -12.82
N PRO A 12 1.84 -3.95 -13.54
CA PRO A 12 1.22 -4.08 -14.85
C PRO A 12 2.06 -4.86 -15.85
N LEU A 13 3.39 -4.64 -15.86
CA LEU A 13 4.31 -5.35 -16.73
C LEU A 13 4.43 -6.83 -16.37
N PHE A 14 4.54 -7.14 -15.09
CA PHE A 14 4.56 -8.51 -14.60
C PHE A 14 3.29 -9.27 -14.98
N LEU A 15 2.12 -8.68 -14.75
CA LEU A 15 0.83 -9.25 -15.16
C LEU A 15 0.77 -9.49 -16.67
N LYS A 16 1.27 -8.55 -17.47
CA LYS A 16 1.33 -8.68 -18.93
C LYS A 16 2.22 -9.87 -19.33
N GLN A 17 3.39 -10.02 -18.72
CA GLN A 17 4.31 -11.14 -18.99
C GLN A 17 3.71 -12.49 -18.52
N LEU A 18 2.87 -12.49 -17.49
CA LEU A 18 2.10 -13.67 -17.07
C LEU A 18 0.91 -14.00 -18.00
N GLY A 19 0.68 -13.21 -19.04
CA GLY A 19 -0.42 -13.44 -19.99
C GLY A 19 -1.78 -12.90 -19.52
N ALA A 20 -1.81 -11.96 -18.57
CA ALA A 20 -3.05 -11.33 -18.15
C ALA A 20 -3.68 -10.48 -19.26
N PRO A 21 -5.02 -10.44 -19.38
CA PRO A 21 -5.71 -9.56 -20.30
C PRO A 21 -5.32 -8.08 -20.08
N GLN A 22 -5.22 -7.32 -21.17
CA GLN A 22 -4.80 -5.91 -21.11
C GLN A 22 -5.64 -5.07 -20.14
N GLY A 23 -6.95 -5.32 -20.06
CA GLY A 23 -7.84 -4.63 -19.12
C GLY A 23 -7.44 -4.87 -17.65
N ILE A 24 -6.96 -6.06 -17.30
CA ILE A 24 -6.45 -6.39 -15.97
C ILE A 24 -5.16 -5.62 -15.69
N CYS A 25 -4.23 -5.57 -16.63
CA CYS A 25 -2.98 -4.82 -16.47
C CYS A 25 -3.23 -3.33 -16.26
N LEU A 26 -4.16 -2.74 -17.01
CA LEU A 26 -4.52 -1.33 -16.90
C LEU A 26 -5.31 -1.02 -15.61
N SER A 27 -6.04 -1.99 -15.08
CA SER A 27 -6.86 -1.81 -13.87
C SER A 27 -6.04 -1.65 -12.58
N VAL A 28 -4.76 -2.04 -12.56
CA VAL A 28 -3.93 -2.12 -11.36
C VAL A 28 -3.96 -0.85 -10.53
N ALA A 29 -3.71 0.32 -11.14
CA ALA A 29 -3.66 1.58 -10.39
C ALA A 29 -5.05 2.03 -9.90
N GLY A 30 -6.08 1.86 -10.74
CA GLY A 30 -7.46 2.18 -10.36
C GLY A 30 -7.98 1.27 -9.24
N LEU A 31 -7.78 -0.04 -9.40
CA LEU A 31 -8.17 -1.03 -8.40
C LEU A 31 -7.42 -0.81 -7.08
N TRP A 32 -6.12 -0.53 -7.13
CA TRP A 32 -5.34 -0.20 -5.93
C TRP A 32 -5.98 0.93 -5.12
N SER A 33 -6.40 2.00 -5.79
CA SER A 33 -7.04 3.13 -5.12
C SER A 33 -8.33 2.72 -4.40
N ILE A 34 -9.14 1.85 -5.02
CA ILE A 34 -10.37 1.32 -4.43
C ILE A 34 -10.06 0.40 -3.25
N LEU A 35 -9.12 -0.54 -3.44
CA LEU A 35 -8.71 -1.50 -2.41
C LEU A 35 -8.15 -0.83 -1.15
N VAL A 36 -7.46 0.30 -1.34
CA VAL A 36 -6.92 1.07 -0.21
C VAL A 36 -8.00 1.97 0.41
N ALA A 37 -8.84 2.63 -0.38
CA ALA A 37 -9.84 3.58 0.14
C ALA A 37 -11.00 2.89 0.85
N PHE A 38 -11.51 1.79 0.31
CA PHE A 38 -12.71 1.13 0.82
C PHE A 38 -12.54 0.62 2.28
N PRO A 39 -11.48 -0.14 2.63
CA PRO A 39 -11.29 -0.61 4.00
C PRO A 39 -11.01 0.52 4.98
N GLN A 40 -10.43 1.65 4.53
CA GLN A 40 -10.16 2.79 5.40
C GLN A 40 -11.43 3.34 6.06
N LEU A 41 -12.55 3.34 5.35
CA LEU A 41 -13.82 3.81 5.90
C LEU A 41 -14.23 3.01 7.14
N PHE A 42 -14.15 1.69 7.04
CA PHE A 42 -14.49 0.78 8.15
C PHE A 42 -13.45 0.81 9.28
N THR A 43 -12.18 0.79 8.90
CA THR A 43 -11.09 0.77 9.88
C THR A 43 -10.99 2.08 10.66
N ALA A 44 -11.32 3.22 10.05
CA ALA A 44 -11.37 4.50 10.74
C ALA A 44 -12.44 4.52 11.86
N ILE A 45 -13.52 3.75 11.70
CA ILE A 45 -14.57 3.59 12.71
C ILE A 45 -14.09 2.69 13.83
N VAL A 46 -13.59 1.49 13.48
CA VAL A 46 -13.12 0.48 14.45
C VAL A 46 -11.86 0.95 15.16
N GLY A 47 -10.95 1.60 14.44
CA GLY A 47 -9.65 2.08 14.95
C GLY A 47 -9.77 3.05 16.14
N ARG A 48 -10.87 3.77 16.25
CA ARG A 48 -11.12 4.67 17.39
C ARG A 48 -11.31 3.97 18.72
N ASN A 49 -11.73 2.70 18.70
CA ASN A 49 -11.99 1.90 19.90
C ASN A 49 -10.80 1.00 20.28
N ILE A 50 -9.69 1.10 19.57
CA ILE A 50 -8.50 0.31 19.83
C ILE A 50 -7.82 0.82 21.12
N ILE A 51 -7.75 -0.05 22.13
CA ILE A 51 -7.14 0.24 23.43
C ILE A 51 -5.61 0.16 23.32
N ASP A 52 -5.09 -0.89 22.66
CA ASP A 52 -3.66 -1.13 22.47
C ASP A 52 -3.28 -0.87 21.01
N ILE A 53 -3.02 0.41 20.70
CA ILE A 53 -2.66 0.83 19.35
C ILE A 53 -1.33 0.20 18.86
N LYS A 54 -0.41 -0.12 19.78
CA LYS A 54 0.86 -0.77 19.43
C LYS A 54 0.61 -2.19 18.92
N ARG A 55 -0.16 -2.99 19.65
CA ARG A 55 -0.53 -4.34 19.20
C ARG A 55 -1.33 -4.30 17.91
N ALA A 56 -2.23 -3.35 17.79
CA ALA A 56 -3.04 -3.19 16.59
C ALA A 56 -2.16 -2.90 15.36
N VAL A 57 -1.23 -1.94 15.43
CA VAL A 57 -0.36 -1.61 14.29
C VAL A 57 0.53 -2.79 13.89
N ILE A 58 1.07 -3.52 14.85
CA ILE A 58 1.87 -4.73 14.58
C ILE A 58 0.99 -5.80 13.92
N GLY A 59 -0.20 -6.06 14.50
CA GLY A 59 -1.12 -7.09 14.01
C GLY A 59 -1.56 -6.86 12.56
N VAL A 60 -1.92 -5.62 12.20
CA VAL A 60 -2.35 -5.32 10.83
C VAL A 60 -1.19 -5.38 9.82
N HIS A 61 0.05 -5.08 10.24
CA HIS A 61 1.22 -5.27 9.37
C HIS A 61 1.51 -6.76 9.18
N ILE A 62 1.41 -7.59 10.22
CA ILE A 62 1.55 -9.05 10.11
C ILE A 62 0.47 -9.61 9.19
N PHE A 63 -0.77 -9.10 9.25
CA PHE A 63 -1.85 -9.52 8.36
C PHE A 63 -1.58 -9.24 6.88
N ALA A 64 -0.77 -8.23 6.56
CA ALA A 64 -0.40 -7.89 5.19
C ALA A 64 0.76 -8.74 4.64
N LEU A 65 1.50 -9.50 5.47
CA LEU A 65 2.65 -10.27 5.04
C LEU A 65 2.32 -11.51 4.20
N PRO A 66 1.30 -12.34 4.52
CA PRO A 66 1.02 -13.58 3.81
C PRO A 66 0.86 -13.45 2.30
N PRO A 67 0.08 -12.51 1.74
CA PRO A 67 -0.09 -12.42 0.29
C PRO A 67 1.22 -12.08 -0.44
N ILE A 68 2.10 -11.27 0.18
CA ILE A 68 3.40 -10.93 -0.40
C ILE A 68 4.34 -12.13 -0.33
N PHE A 69 4.36 -12.82 0.83
CA PHE A 69 5.16 -14.03 1.01
C PHE A 69 4.74 -15.11 0.03
N CYS A 70 3.43 -15.39 -0.08
CA CYS A 70 2.91 -16.40 -1.00
C CYS A 70 3.28 -16.08 -2.46
N ALA A 71 3.11 -14.83 -2.90
CA ALA A 71 3.51 -14.43 -4.24
C ALA A 71 5.02 -14.61 -4.42
N GLY A 72 5.83 -14.09 -3.49
CA GLY A 72 7.29 -14.20 -3.56
C GLY A 72 7.77 -15.66 -3.59
N PHE A 73 7.29 -16.48 -2.66
CA PHE A 73 7.70 -17.88 -2.55
C PHE A 73 7.31 -18.71 -3.78
N ILE A 74 6.06 -18.58 -4.22
CA ILE A 74 5.56 -19.38 -5.35
C ILE A 74 6.29 -19.00 -6.64
N PHE A 75 6.49 -17.71 -6.91
CA PHE A 75 7.20 -17.32 -8.13
C PHE A 75 8.71 -17.57 -8.06
N ALA A 76 9.36 -17.43 -6.90
CA ALA A 76 10.80 -17.66 -6.77
C ALA A 76 11.18 -19.15 -6.85
N PHE A 77 10.40 -20.04 -6.25
CA PHE A 77 10.79 -21.45 -6.08
C PHE A 77 9.97 -22.43 -6.91
N ILE A 78 8.68 -22.16 -7.13
CA ILE A 78 7.79 -23.05 -7.88
C ILE A 78 7.75 -22.65 -9.36
N ALA A 79 7.86 -21.34 -9.64
CA ALA A 79 7.84 -20.76 -10.99
C ALA A 79 6.68 -21.30 -11.85
N PRO A 80 5.42 -21.20 -11.41
CA PRO A 80 4.30 -21.81 -12.10
C PRO A 80 4.14 -21.23 -13.51
N THR A 81 3.77 -22.12 -14.43
CA THR A 81 3.47 -21.78 -15.83
C THR A 81 2.01 -22.09 -16.14
N GLY A 82 1.41 -21.37 -17.09
CA GLY A 82 0.05 -21.64 -17.56
C GLY A 82 -0.81 -20.39 -17.67
N ALA A 83 -1.92 -20.53 -18.39
CA ALA A 83 -2.78 -19.42 -18.80
C ALA A 83 -3.44 -18.63 -17.64
N TYR A 84 -3.52 -19.21 -16.45
CA TYR A 84 -4.22 -18.62 -15.29
C TYR A 84 -3.30 -18.23 -14.12
N VAL A 85 -1.98 -18.31 -14.31
CA VAL A 85 -1.01 -17.97 -13.25
C VAL A 85 -1.15 -16.51 -12.79
N TRP A 86 -1.51 -15.61 -13.69
CA TRP A 86 -1.77 -14.22 -13.38
C TRP A 86 -2.92 -14.03 -12.38
N VAL A 87 -3.93 -14.95 -12.38
CA VAL A 87 -5.07 -14.89 -11.43
C VAL A 87 -4.58 -15.06 -10.00
N PHE A 88 -3.68 -16.00 -9.76
CA PHE A 88 -3.08 -16.20 -8.44
C PHE A 88 -2.38 -14.93 -7.96
N TYR A 89 -1.52 -14.34 -8.80
CA TYR A 89 -0.82 -13.11 -8.44
C TYR A 89 -1.80 -11.95 -8.19
N TYR A 90 -2.78 -11.79 -9.08
CA TYR A 90 -3.78 -10.72 -8.95
C TYR A 90 -4.61 -10.85 -7.68
N THR A 91 -4.91 -12.08 -7.27
CA THR A 91 -5.56 -12.36 -5.98
C THR A 91 -4.68 -11.93 -4.80
N CYS A 92 -3.39 -12.30 -4.80
CA CYS A 92 -2.44 -11.81 -3.78
C CYS A 92 -2.37 -10.28 -3.75
N PHE A 93 -2.38 -9.64 -4.91
CA PHE A 93 -2.39 -8.18 -5.03
C PHE A 93 -3.65 -7.56 -4.42
N ILE A 94 -4.82 -8.14 -4.66
CA ILE A 94 -6.09 -7.68 -4.07
C ILE A 94 -6.04 -7.77 -2.54
N PHE A 95 -5.65 -8.92 -1.99
CA PHE A 95 -5.53 -9.10 -0.55
C PHE A 95 -4.52 -8.16 0.09
N TYR A 96 -3.38 -7.93 -0.58
CA TYR A 96 -2.39 -6.98 -0.11
C TYR A 96 -2.93 -5.55 -0.11
N GLY A 97 -3.55 -5.10 -1.20
CA GLY A 97 -4.15 -3.76 -1.30
C GLY A 97 -5.22 -3.52 -0.22
N PHE A 98 -6.08 -4.51 0.01
CA PHE A 98 -7.07 -4.47 1.07
C PHE A 98 -6.42 -4.35 2.46
N SER A 99 -5.36 -5.11 2.71
CA SER A 99 -4.60 -5.04 3.97
C SER A 99 -3.99 -3.65 4.19
N ILE A 100 -3.46 -3.01 3.17
CA ILE A 100 -2.93 -1.64 3.24
C ILE A 100 -4.03 -0.64 3.60
N GLY A 101 -5.25 -0.81 3.06
CA GLY A 101 -6.40 -0.01 3.43
C GLY A 101 -6.75 -0.10 4.92
N ILE A 102 -6.58 -1.27 5.53
CA ILE A 102 -6.74 -1.47 6.97
C ILE A 102 -5.59 -0.83 7.76
N ILE A 103 -4.36 -0.93 7.28
CA ILE A 103 -3.16 -0.43 7.96
C ILE A 103 -3.20 1.09 8.12
N ILE A 104 -3.56 1.84 7.08
CA ILE A 104 -3.38 3.30 7.03
C ILE A 104 -4.06 4.04 8.19
N PRO A 105 -5.33 3.82 8.53
CA PRO A 105 -5.97 4.53 9.66
C PRO A 105 -5.33 4.15 11.01
N ILE A 106 -5.01 2.89 11.23
CA ILE A 106 -4.39 2.40 12.47
C ILE A 106 -2.97 2.96 12.61
N TRP A 107 -2.20 2.97 11.53
CA TRP A 107 -0.87 3.58 11.49
C TRP A 107 -0.93 5.10 11.75
N THR A 108 -1.92 5.79 11.20
CA THR A 108 -2.11 7.23 11.43
C THR A 108 -2.43 7.51 12.90
N GLU A 109 -3.27 6.71 13.54
CA GLU A 109 -3.57 6.80 14.97
C GLU A 109 -2.32 6.49 15.81
N PHE A 110 -1.54 5.47 15.44
CA PHE A 110 -0.25 5.15 16.06
C PHE A 110 0.71 6.36 16.02
N LEU A 111 0.85 7.03 14.88
CA LEU A 111 1.67 8.23 14.75
C LEU A 111 1.16 9.37 15.65
N HIS A 112 -0.16 9.47 15.81
CA HIS A 112 -0.77 10.46 16.71
C HIS A 112 -0.34 10.25 18.15
N HIS A 113 -0.24 9.02 18.61
CA HIS A 113 0.19 8.67 19.96
C HIS A 113 1.71 8.70 20.16
N THR A 114 2.48 8.54 19.08
CA THR A 114 3.95 8.48 19.15
C THR A 114 4.58 9.87 19.12
N PHE A 115 4.01 10.83 18.36
CA PHE A 115 4.61 12.13 18.12
C PHE A 115 3.73 13.27 18.65
N SER A 116 4.37 14.23 19.33
CA SER A 116 3.68 15.45 19.77
C SER A 116 3.21 16.28 18.56
N ASN A 117 2.08 16.99 18.71
CA ASN A 117 1.49 17.78 17.63
C ASN A 117 2.46 18.81 17.04
N LYS A 118 3.31 19.44 17.89
CA LYS A 118 4.28 20.45 17.47
C LYS A 118 5.40 19.89 16.55
N LYS A 119 5.80 18.64 16.74
CA LYS A 119 6.92 18.01 16.02
C LYS A 119 6.47 17.06 14.91
N ARG A 120 5.18 16.75 14.80
CA ARG A 120 4.64 15.76 13.87
C ARG A 120 5.00 16.06 12.41
N GLY A 121 4.90 17.32 11.98
CA GLY A 121 5.26 17.72 10.62
C GLY A 121 6.73 17.46 10.29
N ALA A 122 7.64 17.78 11.20
CA ALA A 122 9.06 17.54 11.04
C ALA A 122 9.37 16.03 10.95
N TYR A 123 8.78 15.21 11.83
CA TYR A 123 8.96 13.75 11.79
C TYR A 123 8.41 13.13 10.52
N LEU A 124 7.24 13.56 10.06
CA LEU A 124 6.67 13.10 8.78
C LEU A 124 7.57 13.50 7.62
N GLY A 125 8.07 14.74 7.59
CA GLY A 125 9.00 15.20 6.56
C GLY A 125 10.27 14.35 6.49
N ILE A 126 10.90 14.07 7.63
CA ILE A 126 12.07 13.18 7.72
C ILE A 126 11.71 11.76 7.26
N SER A 127 10.56 11.23 7.68
CA SER A 127 10.09 9.90 7.26
C SER A 127 9.88 9.82 5.75
N PHE A 128 9.31 10.84 5.13
CA PHE A 128 9.15 10.89 3.68
C PHE A 128 10.49 11.02 2.94
N ALA A 129 11.44 11.79 3.47
CA ALA A 129 12.79 11.87 2.91
C ALA A 129 13.48 10.49 2.92
N TRP A 130 13.48 9.78 4.05
CA TRP A 130 14.00 8.42 4.13
C TRP A 130 13.24 7.43 3.24
N ASN A 131 11.92 7.58 3.14
CA ASN A 131 11.11 6.79 2.22
C ASN A 131 11.55 6.98 0.76
N SER A 132 11.84 8.22 0.35
CA SER A 132 12.31 8.52 -1.00
C SER A 132 13.71 7.97 -1.27
N ILE A 133 14.64 8.09 -0.31
CA ILE A 133 15.98 7.46 -0.39
C ILE A 133 15.86 5.95 -0.50
N GLY A 134 15.04 5.32 0.34
CA GLY A 134 14.78 3.88 0.29
C GLY A 134 14.16 3.45 -1.04
N GLY A 135 13.24 4.26 -1.61
CA GLY A 135 12.67 4.02 -2.93
C GLY A 135 13.69 4.07 -4.05
N PHE A 136 14.59 5.06 -3.99
CA PHE A 136 15.68 5.20 -4.95
C PHE A 136 16.64 3.99 -4.92
N ILE A 137 17.13 3.62 -3.74
CA ILE A 137 17.99 2.44 -3.57
C ILE A 137 17.27 1.16 -4.01
N GLY A 138 15.99 1.03 -3.64
CA GLY A 138 15.15 -0.10 -4.03
C GLY A 138 14.96 -0.21 -5.54
N GLY A 139 14.88 0.91 -6.26
CA GLY A 139 14.82 0.92 -7.71
C GLY A 139 16.06 0.27 -8.35
N PHE A 140 17.26 0.56 -7.84
CA PHE A 140 18.49 -0.10 -8.30
C PHE A 140 18.50 -1.60 -7.97
N ALA A 141 18.05 -1.98 -6.77
CA ALA A 141 17.98 -3.39 -6.37
C ALA A 141 17.03 -4.17 -7.29
N VAL A 142 15.85 -3.62 -7.57
CA VAL A 142 14.89 -4.23 -8.50
C VAL A 142 15.48 -4.34 -9.90
N ARG A 143 16.11 -3.28 -10.41
CA ARG A 143 16.78 -3.31 -11.71
C ARG A 143 17.86 -4.38 -11.77
N ALA A 144 18.69 -4.51 -10.73
CA ALA A 144 19.75 -5.53 -10.68
C ALA A 144 19.16 -6.95 -10.73
N ILE A 145 18.03 -7.19 -10.04
CA ILE A 145 17.35 -8.49 -10.05
C ILE A 145 16.73 -8.79 -11.41
N LEU A 146 16.03 -7.80 -11.99
CA LEU A 146 15.37 -8.00 -13.29
C LEU A 146 16.37 -8.18 -14.43
N ASN A 147 17.55 -7.55 -14.34
CA ASN A 147 18.65 -7.71 -15.31
C ASN A 147 19.59 -8.90 -15.00
N SER A 148 19.31 -9.69 -13.96
CA SER A 148 20.10 -10.87 -13.64
C SER A 148 19.75 -12.04 -14.57
N ASN A 149 20.59 -13.07 -14.56
CA ASN A 149 20.34 -14.31 -15.31
C ASN A 149 19.24 -15.19 -14.69
N ILE A 150 18.49 -14.69 -13.72
CA ILE A 150 17.37 -15.40 -13.10
C ILE A 150 16.20 -15.38 -14.09
N PRO A 151 15.68 -16.55 -14.50
CA PRO A 151 14.63 -16.60 -15.50
C PRO A 151 13.31 -16.04 -14.97
N PHE A 152 12.44 -15.58 -15.87
CA PHE A 152 11.07 -15.24 -15.57
C PHE A 152 10.26 -16.52 -15.23
N PRO A 153 9.36 -16.51 -14.23
CA PRO A 153 8.97 -15.41 -13.33
C PRO A 153 9.79 -15.33 -12.02
N GLN A 154 10.85 -16.12 -11.89
CA GLN A 154 11.63 -16.24 -10.64
C GLN A 154 12.27 -14.93 -10.21
N ASN A 155 12.76 -14.13 -11.17
CA ASN A 155 13.34 -12.81 -10.91
C ASN A 155 12.34 -11.88 -10.18
N TYR A 156 11.08 -11.87 -10.58
CA TYR A 156 10.03 -11.12 -9.86
C TYR A 156 9.73 -11.73 -8.49
N GLY A 157 9.72 -13.06 -8.37
CA GLY A 157 9.55 -13.76 -7.10
C GLY A 157 10.57 -13.33 -6.05
N TRP A 158 11.84 -13.26 -6.42
CA TRP A 158 12.91 -12.75 -5.56
C TRP A 158 12.68 -11.28 -5.17
N GLY A 159 12.22 -10.45 -6.10
CA GLY A 159 11.84 -9.06 -5.81
C GLY A 159 10.74 -8.98 -4.75
N PHE A 160 9.72 -9.83 -4.81
CA PHE A 160 8.64 -9.88 -3.82
C PHE A 160 9.14 -10.40 -2.46
N LEU A 161 10.08 -11.37 -2.43
CA LEU A 161 10.67 -11.85 -1.17
C LEU A 161 11.52 -10.77 -0.48
N ILE A 162 12.28 -9.99 -1.24
CA ILE A 162 13.01 -8.84 -0.68
C ILE A 162 12.03 -7.83 -0.11
N PHE A 163 10.95 -7.54 -0.84
CA PHE A 163 9.90 -6.67 -0.36
C PHE A 163 9.24 -7.19 0.92
N PHE A 164 8.93 -8.48 0.99
CA PHE A 164 8.45 -9.14 2.20
C PHE A 164 9.43 -8.98 3.37
N GLY A 165 10.71 -9.21 3.14
CA GLY A 165 11.76 -9.04 4.14
C GLY A 165 11.82 -7.61 4.69
N CYS A 166 11.77 -6.61 3.82
CA CYS A 166 11.77 -5.19 4.20
C CYS A 166 10.55 -4.83 5.07
N ILE A 167 9.34 -5.30 4.71
CA ILE A 167 8.13 -5.05 5.51
C ILE A 167 8.22 -5.78 6.85
N THR A 168 8.72 -7.02 6.85
CA THR A 168 8.88 -7.80 8.08
C THR A 168 9.84 -7.10 9.06
N ILE A 169 11.00 -6.63 8.59
CA ILE A 169 11.94 -5.85 9.39
C ILE A 169 11.26 -4.59 9.93
N GLY A 170 10.56 -3.84 9.06
CA GLY A 170 9.81 -2.66 9.48
C GLY A 170 8.77 -2.96 10.56
N THR A 171 8.06 -4.08 10.43
CA THR A 171 7.06 -4.53 11.41
C THR A 171 7.70 -4.88 12.75
N VAL A 172 8.84 -5.58 12.72
CA VAL A 172 9.60 -5.90 13.95
C VAL A 172 10.08 -4.64 14.65
N LEU A 173 10.52 -3.62 13.90
CA LEU A 173 10.95 -2.35 14.49
C LEU A 173 9.81 -1.63 15.25
N PHE A 174 8.54 -1.83 14.88
CA PHE A 174 7.43 -1.31 15.68
C PHE A 174 7.39 -1.88 17.10
N MET A 175 7.93 -3.07 17.35
CA MET A 175 7.99 -3.66 18.69
C MET A 175 8.87 -2.83 19.65
N GLY A 176 9.88 -2.12 19.12
CA GLY A 176 10.77 -1.25 19.88
C GLY A 176 10.15 0.06 20.36
N TYR A 177 9.02 0.49 19.81
CA TYR A 177 8.38 1.75 20.20
C TYR A 177 7.76 1.66 21.60
N ARG A 178 8.00 2.70 22.42
CA ARG A 178 7.31 2.89 23.71
C ARG A 178 6.19 3.92 23.52
N ILE A 179 4.96 3.50 23.73
CA ILE A 179 3.77 4.34 23.60
C ILE A 179 3.13 4.47 24.97
N ASN A 180 2.99 5.70 25.43
CA ASN A 180 2.15 6.00 26.56
C ASN A 180 0.73 6.20 26.01
N THR A 181 -0.10 5.16 26.03
CA THR A 181 -1.51 5.29 25.70
C THR A 181 -2.23 5.94 26.88
N PRO A 182 -2.66 7.20 26.78
CA PRO A 182 -3.56 7.75 27.79
C PRO A 182 -4.86 6.93 27.71
N LYS A 183 -5.37 6.49 28.88
CA LYS A 183 -6.71 5.92 29.00
C LYS A 183 -7.72 7.03 28.64
N THR A 184 -8.03 7.18 27.39
CA THR A 184 -9.06 8.12 26.93
C THR A 184 -10.40 7.41 27.04
N ASN A 185 -11.27 7.90 27.94
CA ASN A 185 -12.70 7.61 27.89
C ASN A 185 -13.29 8.28 26.63
N ARG A 186 -13.06 7.66 25.47
CA ARG A 186 -13.69 8.11 24.23
C ARG A 186 -15.12 7.59 24.22
N LYS A 187 -16.10 8.46 24.04
CA LYS A 187 -17.50 8.08 23.83
C LYS A 187 -17.56 7.14 22.60
N GLU A 188 -18.20 5.99 22.79
CA GLU A 188 -18.52 5.09 21.67
C GLU A 188 -19.36 5.87 20.64
N ARG A 189 -18.90 5.91 19.41
CA ARG A 189 -19.63 6.53 18.30
C ARG A 189 -20.08 5.43 17.34
N THR A 190 -21.32 5.49 16.94
CA THR A 190 -21.87 4.58 15.94
C THR A 190 -21.45 5.01 14.53
N VAL A 191 -21.58 4.09 13.57
CA VAL A 191 -21.38 4.37 12.13
C VAL A 191 -22.29 5.51 11.66
N VAL A 192 -23.52 5.53 12.18
CA VAL A 192 -24.54 6.54 11.84
C VAL A 192 -24.09 7.92 12.29
N ASP A 193 -23.56 8.05 13.52
CA ASP A 193 -23.03 9.31 14.04
C ASP A 193 -21.90 9.84 13.17
N LEU A 194 -21.02 8.95 12.70
CA LEU A 194 -19.87 9.30 11.87
C LEU A 194 -20.28 9.79 10.48
N ILE A 195 -21.26 9.14 9.86
CA ILE A 195 -21.83 9.56 8.58
C ILE A 195 -22.51 10.92 8.73
N ALA A 196 -23.30 11.11 9.79
CA ALA A 196 -23.97 12.38 10.07
C ALA A 196 -22.97 13.52 10.30
N GLU A 197 -21.91 13.28 11.11
CA GLU A 197 -20.83 14.23 11.36
C GLU A 197 -20.09 14.57 10.07
N THR A 198 -19.70 13.58 9.27
CA THR A 198 -19.03 13.77 7.99
C THR A 198 -19.87 14.61 7.02
N LYS A 199 -21.16 14.29 6.89
CA LYS A 199 -22.10 15.05 6.06
C LYS A 199 -22.23 16.50 6.54
N SER A 200 -22.28 16.71 7.84
CA SER A 200 -22.30 18.05 8.45
C SER A 200 -21.03 18.82 8.13
N ILE A 201 -19.85 18.22 8.32
CA ILE A 201 -18.56 18.87 8.04
C ILE A 201 -18.44 19.25 6.56
N ILE A 202 -18.80 18.36 5.62
CA ILE A 202 -18.77 18.65 4.19
C ILE A 202 -19.70 19.82 3.86
N LYS A 203 -20.86 19.90 4.51
CA LYS A 203 -21.85 20.94 4.27
C LYS A 203 -21.43 22.30 4.83
N THR A 204 -20.81 22.33 6.01
CA THR A 204 -20.49 23.56 6.75
C THR A 204 -19.07 24.06 6.50
N ASN A 205 -18.10 23.16 6.24
CA ASN A 205 -16.69 23.54 6.07
C ASN A 205 -16.30 23.59 4.58
N THR A 206 -16.35 24.78 4.01
CA THR A 206 -16.01 25.04 2.61
C THR A 206 -14.56 24.66 2.27
N ASN A 207 -13.61 24.90 3.19
CA ASN A 207 -12.20 24.55 2.97
C ASN A 207 -12.01 23.03 2.87
N PHE A 208 -12.67 22.28 3.74
CA PHE A 208 -12.61 20.83 3.69
C PHE A 208 -13.26 20.28 2.41
N ARG A 209 -14.38 20.83 2.00
CA ARG A 209 -15.04 20.47 0.73
C ARG A 209 -14.15 20.74 -0.47
N ASN A 210 -13.52 21.91 -0.55
CA ASN A 210 -12.60 22.27 -1.63
C ASN A 210 -11.36 21.36 -1.63
N TYR A 211 -10.83 21.01 -0.45
CA TYR A 211 -9.76 20.03 -0.31
C TYR A 211 -10.17 18.65 -0.87
N LEU A 212 -11.37 18.16 -0.55
CA LEU A 212 -11.88 16.89 -1.09
C LEU A 212 -11.98 16.91 -2.61
N LEU A 213 -12.54 18.01 -3.18
CA LEU A 213 -12.62 18.18 -4.63
C LEU A 213 -11.22 18.18 -5.28
N ALA A 214 -10.27 18.95 -4.73
CA ALA A 214 -8.90 18.96 -5.21
C ALA A 214 -8.27 17.55 -5.15
N ARG A 215 -8.51 16.78 -4.08
CA ARG A 215 -8.04 15.40 -3.95
C ARG A 215 -8.63 14.47 -5.01
N ILE A 216 -9.91 14.59 -5.34
CA ILE A 216 -10.54 13.80 -6.40
C ILE A 216 -9.84 14.05 -7.74
N PHE A 217 -9.63 15.32 -8.13
CA PHE A 217 -8.93 15.65 -9.38
C PHE A 217 -7.47 15.20 -9.37
N LEU A 218 -6.74 15.37 -8.26
CA LEU A 218 -5.36 14.91 -8.13
C LEU A 218 -5.23 13.38 -8.21
N THR A 219 -6.20 12.63 -7.70
CA THR A 219 -6.15 11.15 -7.74
C THR A 219 -6.65 10.58 -9.07
N ALA A 220 -7.41 11.34 -9.85
CA ALA A 220 -7.88 10.92 -11.17
C ALA A 220 -6.74 10.66 -12.17
N ASN A 221 -5.52 11.12 -11.91
CA ASN A 221 -4.36 10.84 -12.75
C ASN A 221 -3.72 9.47 -12.53
N TYR A 222 -4.00 8.78 -11.41
CA TYR A 222 -3.34 7.49 -11.11
C TYR A 222 -3.52 6.40 -12.18
N PRO A 223 -4.71 6.20 -12.80
CA PRO A 223 -4.85 5.25 -13.89
C PRO A 223 -3.92 5.53 -15.08
N ALA A 224 -3.60 6.81 -15.34
CA ALA A 224 -2.71 7.18 -16.44
C ALA A 224 -1.27 6.65 -16.26
N ILE A 225 -0.82 6.44 -15.02
CA ILE A 225 0.52 5.93 -14.74
C ILE A 225 0.69 4.48 -15.25
N SER A 226 -0.30 3.62 -15.01
CA SER A 226 -0.29 2.23 -15.53
C SER A 226 -0.37 2.21 -17.07
N LEU A 227 -1.19 3.09 -17.65
CA LEU A 227 -1.28 3.25 -19.09
C LEU A 227 0.06 3.68 -19.69
N TYR A 228 0.74 4.63 -19.04
CA TYR A 228 2.02 5.13 -19.52
C TYR A 228 3.10 4.04 -19.54
N ALA A 229 3.19 3.21 -18.51
CA ALA A 229 4.14 2.10 -18.45
C ALA A 229 3.93 1.09 -19.60
N ILE A 230 2.68 0.69 -19.86
CA ILE A 230 2.35 -0.24 -20.93
C ILE A 230 2.55 0.39 -22.32
N TYR A 231 2.20 1.67 -22.47
CA TYR A 231 2.36 2.40 -23.72
C TYR A 231 3.84 2.55 -24.10
N THR A 232 4.69 2.93 -23.15
CA THR A 232 6.13 3.10 -23.40
C THR A 232 6.79 1.77 -23.74
N GLN A 233 6.44 0.70 -23.07
CA GLN A 233 6.93 -0.63 -23.43
C GLN A 233 6.54 -1.03 -24.86
N ASN A 234 5.26 -0.86 -25.21
CA ASN A 234 4.77 -1.24 -26.54
C ASN A 234 5.38 -0.38 -27.66
N LYS A 235 5.63 0.91 -27.41
CA LYS A 235 6.11 1.85 -28.43
C LYS A 235 7.62 1.84 -28.62
N PHE A 236 8.37 1.67 -27.55
CA PHE A 236 9.82 1.81 -27.55
C PHE A 236 10.56 0.48 -27.34
N GLY A 237 9.84 -0.64 -27.13
CA GLY A 237 10.45 -1.96 -26.97
C GLY A 237 11.34 -2.06 -25.74
N PHE A 238 11.06 -1.31 -24.68
CA PHE A 238 11.78 -1.48 -23.43
C PHE A 238 11.35 -2.81 -22.77
N ASP A 239 12.29 -3.73 -22.70
CA ASP A 239 12.16 -4.99 -21.99
C ASP A 239 12.38 -4.83 -20.47
#